data_5c64490359860ccae3c62af4b79e0274
#
_entry.id   5c64490359860ccae3c62af4b79e0274
#
_cell.length_a   1.000
_cell.length_b   1.000
_cell.length_c   1.000
_cell.angle_alpha   90.00
_cell.angle_beta   90.00
_cell.angle_gamma   90.00
#
_symmetry.space_group_name_H-M   'P 1'
#
loop_
_entity.id
_entity.type
_entity.pdbx_description
1 polymer ?
#
loop_
_entity_poly.entity_id
_entity_poly.type
_entity_poly.pdbx_seq_one_letter_code
_entity_poly.pdbx_strand_id
1 'polypeptide(L)'
;MKKALFVAIAACCIATTSFAQENWLMKLHMKSGEVKEFSCDDVKEVTFDKLGNTSYYADVKATHTYNIYYGAVKDNIAAYTLHLCDGELTQGGLPKEINKHDIRLTVMAEASANADKAVLPAGTYSLIDNIGKSGIYAKQSVYIETNKVNNAGNVDGFLDSLKTCNLKVERKGDGTYNLLVEGELRGHGKIRFTYDGKLTFVNKDPNSTYSY
;
A
#
# COMPACT_ATOMS: atom_id res chain seq x y z
N MET A 1 -13.85 2.58 17.64
CA MET A 1 -14.02 1.65 18.79
C MET A 1 -12.68 1.13 19.36
N LYS A 2 -11.56 1.85 19.21
CA LYS A 2 -10.22 1.45 19.75
C LYS A 2 -9.84 2.11 21.07
N LYS A 3 -10.70 2.97 21.63
CA LYS A 3 -10.40 3.73 22.86
C LYS A 3 -10.87 3.08 24.18
N ALA A 4 -11.76 2.09 24.12
CA ALA A 4 -12.32 1.47 25.32
C ALA A 4 -11.44 0.37 25.95
N LEU A 5 -10.48 -0.18 25.22
CA LEU A 5 -9.60 -1.24 25.74
C LEU A 5 -8.47 -0.71 26.61
N PHE A 6 -8.13 0.58 26.48
CA PHE A 6 -7.03 1.20 27.25
C PHE A 6 -7.36 1.51 28.71
N VAL A 7 -8.64 1.62 29.06
CA VAL A 7 -9.05 2.03 30.41
C VAL A 7 -9.09 0.85 31.40
N ALA A 8 -9.31 -0.38 30.91
CA ALA A 8 -9.45 -1.54 31.80
C ALA A 8 -8.10 -2.06 32.36
N ILE A 9 -6.98 -1.81 31.69
CA ILE A 9 -5.66 -2.30 32.13
C ILE A 9 -4.98 -1.35 33.12
N ALA A 10 -5.26 -0.05 33.04
CA ALA A 10 -4.69 0.95 33.97
C ALA A 10 -5.31 0.90 35.38
N ALA A 11 -6.51 0.32 35.54
CA ALA A 11 -7.19 0.26 36.84
C ALA A 11 -6.66 -0.84 37.78
N CYS A 12 -5.88 -1.80 37.28
CA CYS A 12 -5.37 -2.90 38.10
C CYS A 12 -4.03 -2.61 38.80
N CYS A 13 -3.38 -1.48 38.53
CA CYS A 13 -2.05 -1.18 39.06
C CYS A 13 -2.04 -0.16 40.18
N ILE A 14 -3.18 0.31 40.70
CA ILE A 14 -3.22 1.30 41.78
C ILE A 14 -4.01 0.76 42.98
N ALA A 15 -3.53 -0.34 43.56
CA ALA A 15 -3.95 -0.73 44.89
C ALA A 15 -2.74 -1.24 45.68
N THR A 16 -1.90 -0.35 46.09
CA THR A 16 -0.94 -0.62 47.17
C THR A 16 -1.50 -0.11 48.48
N THR A 17 -2.07 -1.01 49.28
CA THR A 17 -1.77 -1.06 50.73
C THR A 17 -2.38 -2.34 51.30
N SER A 18 -1.51 -3.22 51.75
CA SER A 18 -1.66 -4.27 52.77
C SER A 18 -3.01 -4.98 52.88
N PHE A 19 -3.14 -6.09 52.18
CA PHE A 19 -3.87 -7.28 52.64
C PHE A 19 -3.30 -8.53 51.98
N ALA A 20 -3.18 -9.62 52.75
CA ALA A 20 -2.80 -10.98 52.39
C ALA A 20 -2.45 -11.23 50.93
N GLN A 21 -1.27 -11.80 50.72
CA GLN A 21 -0.68 -12.21 49.45
C GLN A 21 -1.69 -12.96 48.57
N GLU A 22 -2.52 -12.25 47.81
CA GLU A 22 -3.30 -12.81 46.71
C GLU A 22 -2.38 -12.77 45.48
N ASN A 23 -2.08 -13.96 44.95
CA ASN A 23 -1.31 -14.08 43.72
C ASN A 23 -2.14 -13.57 42.57
N TRP A 24 -1.91 -12.36 42.11
CA TRP A 24 -2.57 -11.79 40.94
C TRP A 24 -1.93 -12.32 39.65
N LEU A 25 -2.77 -12.78 38.71
CA LEU A 25 -2.34 -13.21 37.39
C LEU A 25 -2.80 -12.21 36.32
N MET A 26 -1.86 -11.73 35.53
CA MET A 26 -2.15 -10.98 34.31
C MET A 26 -2.36 -11.96 33.17
N LYS A 27 -3.50 -11.87 32.46
CA LYS A 27 -3.82 -12.71 31.30
C LYS A 27 -3.84 -11.86 30.05
N LEU A 28 -3.01 -12.23 29.08
CA LEU A 28 -3.02 -11.65 27.73
C LEU A 28 -3.75 -12.60 26.77
N HIS A 29 -4.93 -12.18 26.30
CA HIS A 29 -5.68 -12.87 25.28
C HIS A 29 -5.19 -12.43 23.90
N MET A 30 -4.51 -13.33 23.21
CA MET A 30 -4.01 -13.08 21.87
C MET A 30 -5.11 -13.22 20.83
N LYS A 31 -5.00 -12.49 19.72
CA LYS A 31 -5.94 -12.64 18.59
C LYS A 31 -5.94 -14.04 17.97
N SER A 32 -4.87 -14.81 18.15
CA SER A 32 -4.78 -16.23 17.78
C SER A 32 -5.64 -17.18 18.61
N GLY A 33 -6.25 -16.69 19.70
CA GLY A 33 -6.94 -17.49 20.70
C GLY A 33 -6.02 -18.02 21.82
N GLU A 34 -4.74 -17.84 21.71
CA GLU A 34 -3.76 -18.18 22.75
C GLU A 34 -3.93 -17.26 23.97
N VAL A 35 -3.82 -17.80 25.17
CA VAL A 35 -3.80 -17.04 26.42
C VAL A 35 -2.44 -17.20 27.08
N LYS A 36 -1.75 -16.08 27.35
CA LYS A 36 -0.51 -16.06 28.11
C LYS A 36 -0.78 -15.53 29.50
N GLU A 37 -0.34 -16.25 30.51
CA GLU A 37 -0.52 -15.90 31.93
C GLU A 37 0.84 -15.52 32.53
N PHE A 38 0.86 -14.46 33.32
CA PHE A 38 2.04 -13.96 34.02
C PHE A 38 1.66 -13.68 35.47
N SER A 39 2.50 -14.11 36.43
CA SER A 39 2.37 -13.63 37.80
C SER A 39 2.60 -12.12 37.85
N CYS A 40 1.75 -11.36 38.52
CA CYS A 40 1.98 -9.92 38.69
C CYS A 40 3.22 -9.63 39.52
N ASP A 41 3.67 -10.57 40.35
CA ASP A 41 4.89 -10.44 41.15
C ASP A 41 6.16 -10.54 40.27
N ASP A 42 6.05 -11.19 39.09
CA ASP A 42 7.16 -11.31 38.14
C ASP A 42 7.19 -10.15 37.12
N VAL A 43 6.16 -9.30 37.12
CA VAL A 43 6.02 -8.20 36.18
C VAL A 43 6.44 -6.89 36.83
N LYS A 44 7.64 -6.44 36.52
CA LYS A 44 8.16 -5.16 37.03
C LYS A 44 7.45 -3.96 36.41
N GLU A 45 7.12 -4.03 35.15
CA GLU A 45 6.56 -2.93 34.38
C GLU A 45 5.87 -3.49 33.12
N VAL A 46 4.73 -2.93 32.76
CA VAL A 46 4.07 -3.18 31.47
C VAL A 46 4.17 -1.91 30.65
N THR A 47 5.04 -1.93 29.66
CA THR A 47 5.16 -0.84 28.70
C THR A 47 4.45 -1.20 27.39
N PHE A 48 3.72 -0.25 26.86
CA PHE A 48 3.12 -0.35 25.54
C PHE A 48 3.90 0.55 24.58
N ASP A 49 4.99 0.03 24.07
CA ASP A 49 5.68 0.70 22.98
C ASP A 49 4.83 0.58 21.73
N LYS A 50 4.57 1.72 21.10
CA LYS A 50 4.12 1.71 19.72
C LYS A 50 5.18 0.93 18.95
N LEU A 51 4.87 -0.31 18.54
CA LEU A 51 5.74 -1.07 17.63
C LEU A 51 6.29 -0.06 16.65
N GLY A 52 7.61 0.15 16.75
CA GLY A 52 8.25 1.28 16.07
C GLY A 52 7.76 1.34 14.64
N ASN A 53 7.70 2.51 14.10
CA ASN A 53 7.13 3.01 12.84
C ASN A 53 7.20 2.09 11.59
N THR A 54 7.26 0.79 11.74
CA THR A 54 7.41 -0.24 10.70
C THR A 54 6.13 -1.02 10.42
N SER A 55 5.04 -0.84 11.19
CA SER A 55 3.80 -1.50 10.84
C SER A 55 3.17 -0.76 9.67
N TYR A 56 3.15 -1.39 8.52
CA TYR A 56 2.41 -0.93 7.36
C TYR A 56 0.91 -1.08 7.61
N TYR A 57 0.12 -0.12 7.14
CA TYR A 57 -1.32 -0.26 7.01
C TYR A 57 -1.64 -1.39 6.03
N ALA A 58 -0.92 -1.41 4.90
CA ALA A 58 -0.95 -2.49 3.92
C ALA A 58 0.49 -2.84 3.50
N ASP A 59 0.89 -4.12 3.68
CA ASP A 59 2.12 -4.70 3.14
C ASP A 59 1.73 -5.78 2.13
N VAL A 60 1.85 -5.48 0.86
CA VAL A 60 1.21 -6.19 -0.24
C VAL A 60 2.26 -6.75 -1.20
N LYS A 61 2.17 -8.04 -1.48
CA LYS A 61 2.84 -8.65 -2.63
C LYS A 61 1.85 -8.69 -3.78
N ALA A 62 1.98 -7.76 -4.72
CA ALA A 62 1.16 -7.74 -5.91
C ALA A 62 1.42 -8.97 -6.78
N THR A 63 0.35 -9.59 -7.27
CA THR A 63 0.38 -10.78 -8.13
C THR A 63 -0.10 -10.49 -9.54
N HIS A 64 -0.86 -9.40 -9.69
CA HIS A 64 -1.45 -8.98 -10.96
C HIS A 64 -1.12 -7.52 -11.24
N THR A 65 -0.95 -7.22 -12.52
CA THR A 65 -0.70 -5.86 -12.99
C THR A 65 -1.56 -5.55 -14.21
N TYR A 66 -1.93 -4.28 -14.33
CA TYR A 66 -2.49 -3.71 -15.54
C TYR A 66 -1.79 -2.40 -15.84
N ASN A 67 -1.13 -2.30 -16.98
CA ASN A 67 -0.25 -1.18 -17.25
C ASN A 67 -0.60 -0.51 -18.58
N ILE A 68 -0.55 0.82 -18.62
CA ILE A 68 -0.86 1.61 -19.80
C ILE A 68 0.29 2.54 -20.11
N TYR A 69 0.64 2.66 -21.38
CA TYR A 69 1.56 3.65 -21.89
C TYR A 69 0.81 4.66 -22.74
N TYR A 70 0.92 5.95 -22.40
CA TYR A 70 0.19 7.03 -23.11
C TYR A 70 1.07 7.84 -24.07
N GLY A 71 2.31 7.44 -24.28
CA GLY A 71 3.24 8.22 -25.10
C GLY A 71 3.74 9.48 -24.40
N ALA A 72 4.49 10.28 -25.15
CA ALA A 72 5.04 11.53 -24.66
C ALA A 72 3.94 12.55 -24.38
N VAL A 73 3.92 13.12 -23.19
CA VAL A 73 2.94 14.12 -22.74
C VAL A 73 3.55 15.52 -22.72
N LYS A 74 4.86 15.60 -22.52
CA LYS A 74 5.61 16.86 -22.58
C LYS A 74 7.09 16.59 -22.85
N ASP A 75 7.65 17.24 -23.86
CA ASP A 75 9.05 17.03 -24.28
C ASP A 75 9.33 15.52 -24.51
N ASN A 76 10.30 14.94 -23.83
CA ASN A 76 10.60 13.51 -23.85
C ASN A 76 10.05 12.77 -22.62
N ILE A 77 9.10 13.36 -21.88
CA ILE A 77 8.45 12.72 -20.73
C ILE A 77 7.13 12.11 -21.16
N ALA A 78 6.98 10.80 -20.91
CA ALA A 78 5.78 10.02 -21.15
C ALA A 78 5.07 9.65 -19.85
N ALA A 79 3.78 9.35 -19.97
CA ALA A 79 3.00 8.83 -18.84
C ALA A 79 2.85 7.30 -18.94
N TYR A 80 3.18 6.64 -17.83
CA TYR A 80 3.00 5.21 -17.61
C TYR A 80 2.05 5.02 -16.42
N THR A 81 0.92 4.37 -16.64
CA THR A 81 0.05 3.98 -15.51
C THR A 81 0.37 2.54 -15.12
N LEU A 82 0.61 2.32 -13.84
CA LEU A 82 0.84 1.02 -13.24
C LEU A 82 -0.29 0.72 -12.25
N HIS A 83 -0.94 -0.42 -12.40
CA HIS A 83 -1.80 -1.02 -11.39
C HIS A 83 -1.07 -2.22 -10.80
N LEU A 84 -0.90 -2.25 -9.50
CA LEU A 84 -0.31 -3.37 -8.75
C LEU A 84 -1.35 -3.87 -7.76
N CYS A 85 -1.86 -5.08 -7.97
CA CYS A 85 -2.95 -5.65 -7.18
C CYS A 85 -2.59 -7.04 -6.66
N ASP A 86 -3.05 -7.40 -5.45
CA ASP A 86 -2.91 -8.73 -4.87
C ASP A 86 -4.07 -9.67 -5.28
N GLY A 87 -5.03 -9.19 -6.07
CA GLY A 87 -6.13 -9.94 -6.65
C GLY A 87 -6.18 -9.83 -8.16
N GLU A 88 -7.07 -10.62 -8.77
CA GLU A 88 -7.30 -10.57 -10.22
C GLU A 88 -7.84 -9.20 -10.68
N LEU A 89 -7.43 -8.81 -11.87
CA LEU A 89 -7.88 -7.59 -12.53
C LEU A 89 -8.76 -7.92 -13.75
N THR A 90 -9.74 -7.08 -14.03
CA THR A 90 -10.49 -7.10 -15.30
C THR A 90 -9.58 -6.70 -16.46
N GLN A 91 -10.06 -6.84 -17.70
CA GLN A 91 -9.38 -6.31 -18.89
C GLN A 91 -9.20 -4.77 -18.85
N GLY A 92 -9.99 -4.07 -18.05
CA GLY A 92 -9.86 -2.61 -17.81
C GLY A 92 -9.03 -2.24 -16.59
N GLY A 93 -8.39 -3.20 -15.92
CA GLY A 93 -7.55 -2.95 -14.75
C GLY A 93 -8.31 -2.71 -13.44
N LEU A 94 -9.58 -3.11 -13.36
CA LEU A 94 -10.36 -3.01 -12.11
C LEU A 94 -10.24 -4.34 -11.33
N PRO A 95 -10.11 -4.30 -9.99
CA PRO A 95 -10.13 -5.50 -9.16
C PRO A 95 -11.43 -6.29 -9.35
N LYS A 96 -11.34 -7.64 -9.37
CA LYS A 96 -12.50 -8.53 -9.50
C LYS A 96 -13.02 -9.04 -8.15
N GLU A 97 -12.25 -8.90 -7.10
CA GLU A 97 -12.50 -9.51 -5.79
C GLU A 97 -12.53 -8.45 -4.70
N ILE A 98 -13.32 -8.69 -3.65
CA ILE A 98 -13.29 -7.88 -2.42
C ILE A 98 -12.11 -8.28 -1.52
N ASN A 99 -11.79 -7.43 -0.55
CA ASN A 99 -10.68 -7.59 0.39
C ASN A 99 -9.32 -7.70 -0.34
N LYS A 100 -9.16 -6.91 -1.39
CA LYS A 100 -7.92 -6.77 -2.16
C LYS A 100 -7.40 -5.35 -2.08
N HIS A 101 -6.11 -5.23 -2.31
CA HIS A 101 -5.40 -3.96 -2.34
C HIS A 101 -4.89 -3.71 -3.76
N ASP A 102 -5.17 -2.53 -4.28
CA ASP A 102 -4.69 -2.06 -5.58
C ASP A 102 -4.04 -0.69 -5.40
N ILE A 103 -2.82 -0.54 -5.89
CA ILE A 103 -2.20 0.78 -6.00
C ILE A 103 -2.06 1.16 -7.47
N ARG A 104 -2.56 2.32 -7.82
CA ARG A 104 -2.48 2.91 -9.16
C ARG A 104 -1.53 4.07 -9.13
N LEU A 105 -0.48 3.97 -9.91
CA LEU A 105 0.55 5.00 -10.01
C LEU A 105 0.63 5.50 -11.44
N THR A 106 0.54 6.80 -11.63
CA THR A 106 0.90 7.45 -12.89
C THR A 106 2.34 7.90 -12.80
N VAL A 107 3.22 7.17 -13.46
CA VAL A 107 4.66 7.42 -13.47
C VAL A 107 5.01 8.25 -14.71
N MET A 108 5.61 9.41 -14.49
CA MET A 108 6.18 10.26 -15.52
C MET A 108 7.65 9.89 -15.67
N ALA A 109 8.02 9.40 -16.83
CA ALA A 109 9.38 8.95 -17.10
C ALA A 109 9.76 9.23 -18.56
N GLU A 110 11.00 9.00 -18.92
CA GLU A 110 11.47 9.11 -20.30
C GLU A 110 10.61 8.27 -21.24
N ALA A 111 10.26 8.84 -22.38
CA ALA A 111 9.44 8.18 -23.39
C ALA A 111 10.12 6.93 -23.95
N SER A 112 9.38 5.86 -24.09
CA SER A 112 9.89 4.64 -24.74
C SER A 112 10.12 4.88 -26.23
N ALA A 113 11.23 4.40 -26.76
CA ALA A 113 11.54 4.49 -28.17
C ALA A 113 10.55 3.70 -29.06
N ASN A 114 9.86 2.73 -28.49
CA ASN A 114 8.83 1.94 -29.17
C ASN A 114 7.59 1.86 -28.29
N ALA A 115 6.49 2.49 -28.72
CA ALA A 115 5.25 2.55 -27.97
C ALA A 115 4.56 1.17 -27.81
N ASP A 116 4.66 0.29 -28.81
CA ASP A 116 4.07 -1.05 -28.77
C ASP A 116 4.86 -2.02 -27.89
N LYS A 117 6.08 -1.67 -27.58
CA LYS A 117 6.97 -2.38 -26.65
C LYS A 117 7.47 -1.45 -25.58
N ALA A 118 6.54 -0.68 -25.00
CA ALA A 118 6.89 0.33 -24.01
C ALA A 118 7.66 -0.29 -22.83
N VAL A 119 8.68 0.40 -22.40
CA VAL A 119 9.59 0.00 -21.32
C VAL A 119 9.63 1.13 -20.31
N LEU A 120 9.22 0.84 -19.08
CA LEU A 120 9.42 1.77 -17.98
C LEU A 120 10.91 1.78 -17.60
N PRO A 121 11.58 2.94 -17.63
CA PRO A 121 12.99 3.03 -17.27
C PRO A 121 13.23 2.61 -15.81
N ALA A 122 14.36 1.94 -15.55
CA ALA A 122 14.81 1.68 -14.18
C ALA A 122 15.16 3.00 -13.48
N GLY A 123 14.87 3.09 -12.18
CA GLY A 123 15.13 4.31 -11.42
C GLY A 123 14.29 4.38 -10.14
N THR A 124 14.39 5.51 -9.48
CA THR A 124 13.55 5.82 -8.32
C THR A 124 12.69 7.05 -8.65
N TYR A 125 11.40 6.90 -8.41
CA TYR A 125 10.38 7.91 -8.72
C TYR A 125 9.69 8.32 -7.42
N SER A 126 9.69 9.63 -7.13
CA SER A 126 8.99 10.21 -5.98
C SER A 126 7.76 11.01 -6.44
N LEU A 127 6.86 11.35 -5.52
CA LEU A 127 5.68 12.17 -5.84
C LEU A 127 6.07 13.52 -6.43
N ILE A 128 5.36 13.90 -7.48
CA ILE A 128 5.45 15.20 -8.15
C ILE A 128 4.06 15.80 -8.41
N ASP A 129 4.01 17.13 -8.49
CA ASP A 129 2.79 17.87 -8.80
C ASP A 129 2.73 18.35 -10.27
N ASN A 130 3.81 18.14 -11.03
CA ASN A 130 3.96 18.62 -12.39
C ASN A 130 4.37 17.51 -13.35
N ILE A 131 3.60 17.32 -14.42
CA ILE A 131 3.78 16.30 -15.44
C ILE A 131 5.03 16.46 -16.32
N GLY A 132 5.64 17.65 -16.35
CA GLY A 132 6.86 17.90 -17.12
C GLY A 132 8.14 17.47 -16.43
N LYS A 133 8.06 16.68 -15.36
CA LYS A 133 9.20 16.13 -14.61
C LYS A 133 9.03 14.63 -14.42
N SER A 134 10.16 13.92 -14.31
CA SER A 134 10.15 12.52 -13.93
C SER A 134 9.72 12.35 -12.49
N GLY A 135 8.83 11.39 -12.23
CA GLY A 135 8.29 11.08 -10.90
C GLY A 135 6.90 10.46 -10.96
N ILE A 136 6.25 10.33 -9.81
CA ILE A 136 4.88 9.81 -9.67
C ILE A 136 3.93 11.01 -9.61
N TYR A 137 3.03 11.14 -10.60
CA TYR A 137 2.08 12.24 -10.64
C TYR A 137 0.98 12.06 -9.58
N ALA A 138 1.04 12.86 -8.53
CA ALA A 138 0.23 12.70 -7.33
C ALA A 138 -1.28 12.75 -7.59
N LYS A 139 -1.75 13.65 -8.48
CA LYS A 139 -3.18 13.85 -8.75
C LYS A 139 -3.87 12.66 -9.42
N GLN A 140 -3.09 11.76 -10.01
CA GLN A 140 -3.62 10.58 -10.72
C GLN A 140 -3.10 9.28 -10.12
N SER A 141 -2.55 9.34 -8.92
CA SER A 141 -2.07 8.17 -8.19
C SER A 141 -2.89 7.96 -6.93
N VAL A 142 -3.35 6.73 -6.72
CA VAL A 142 -4.31 6.41 -5.67
C VAL A 142 -4.09 4.99 -5.16
N TYR A 143 -4.40 4.79 -3.87
CA TYR A 143 -4.55 3.48 -3.26
C TYR A 143 -6.03 3.13 -3.15
N ILE A 144 -6.36 1.87 -3.39
CA ILE A 144 -7.71 1.33 -3.33
C ILE A 144 -7.71 0.08 -2.46
N GLU A 145 -8.64 0.00 -1.54
CA GLU A 145 -8.97 -1.22 -0.79
C GLU A 145 -10.39 -1.61 -1.12
N THR A 146 -10.55 -2.78 -1.74
CA THR A 146 -11.86 -3.28 -2.17
C THR A 146 -12.59 -3.92 -0.99
N ASN A 147 -13.84 -3.54 -0.72
CA ASN A 147 -14.56 -4.02 0.45
C ASN A 147 -16.03 -4.37 0.20
N LYS A 148 -16.55 -4.14 -0.98
CA LYS A 148 -17.95 -4.40 -1.31
C LYS A 148 -18.15 -4.68 -2.79
N VAL A 149 -19.30 -5.26 -3.10
CA VAL A 149 -19.84 -5.34 -4.47
C VAL A 149 -21.01 -4.36 -4.56
N ASN A 150 -21.02 -3.51 -5.57
CA ASN A 150 -22.09 -2.55 -5.78
C ASN A 150 -23.31 -3.19 -6.46
N ASN A 151 -24.41 -2.44 -6.58
CA ASN A 151 -25.68 -2.93 -7.13
C ASN A 151 -25.58 -3.39 -8.59
N ALA A 152 -24.54 -3.00 -9.32
CA ALA A 152 -24.28 -3.43 -10.70
C ALA A 152 -23.39 -4.69 -10.77
N GLY A 153 -23.06 -5.29 -9.62
CA GLY A 153 -22.18 -6.46 -9.53
C GLY A 153 -20.68 -6.14 -9.67
N ASN A 154 -20.30 -4.88 -9.69
CA ASN A 154 -18.90 -4.49 -9.77
C ASN A 154 -18.27 -4.39 -8.38
N VAL A 155 -17.03 -4.79 -8.26
CA VAL A 155 -16.24 -4.61 -7.05
C VAL A 155 -15.94 -3.12 -6.85
N ASP A 156 -16.14 -2.66 -5.64
CA ASP A 156 -15.96 -1.28 -5.23
C ASP A 156 -15.21 -1.25 -3.90
N GLY A 157 -14.70 -0.11 -3.53
CA GLY A 157 -13.91 0.03 -2.34
C GLY A 157 -13.73 1.48 -1.92
N PHE A 158 -12.91 1.67 -0.92
CA PHE A 158 -12.52 3.00 -0.53
C PHE A 158 -11.21 3.39 -1.22
N LEU A 159 -11.08 4.68 -1.53
CA LEU A 159 -9.91 5.25 -2.14
C LEU A 159 -9.21 6.17 -1.15
N ASP A 160 -7.88 6.12 -1.12
CA ASP A 160 -7.08 7.07 -0.39
C ASP A 160 -5.94 7.62 -1.25
N SER A 161 -5.66 8.90 -1.07
CA SER A 161 -4.60 9.58 -1.80
C SER A 161 -3.26 9.41 -1.09
N LEU A 162 -2.21 9.46 -1.88
CA LEU A 162 -0.84 9.36 -1.39
C LEU A 162 -0.38 10.68 -0.77
N LYS A 163 0.13 10.64 0.46
CA LYS A 163 0.82 11.76 1.11
C LYS A 163 2.29 11.77 0.73
N THR A 164 2.91 10.60 0.73
CA THR A 164 4.26 10.34 0.21
C THR A 164 4.24 9.05 -0.60
N CYS A 165 5.09 8.95 -1.60
CA CYS A 165 5.28 7.72 -2.34
C CYS A 165 6.65 7.73 -3.01
N ASN A 166 7.35 6.60 -2.92
CA ASN A 166 8.54 6.29 -3.69
C ASN A 166 8.33 4.95 -4.39
N LEU A 167 8.61 4.91 -5.67
CA LEU A 167 8.64 3.71 -6.48
C LEU A 167 10.08 3.46 -6.91
N LYS A 168 10.66 2.34 -6.50
CA LYS A 168 11.92 1.84 -7.03
C LYS A 168 11.63 0.84 -8.14
N VAL A 169 12.19 1.08 -9.30
CA VAL A 169 12.08 0.23 -10.49
C VAL A 169 13.44 -0.37 -10.80
N GLU A 170 13.54 -1.68 -10.74
CA GLU A 170 14.70 -2.44 -11.20
C GLU A 170 14.26 -3.31 -12.38
N ARG A 171 14.99 -3.24 -13.48
CA ARG A 171 14.76 -4.09 -14.65
C ARG A 171 15.88 -5.12 -14.74
N LYS A 172 15.49 -6.40 -14.78
CA LYS A 172 16.42 -7.53 -14.88
C LYS A 172 16.83 -7.78 -16.34
N GLY A 173 17.92 -8.53 -16.54
CA GLY A 173 18.46 -8.84 -17.87
C GLY A 173 17.52 -9.67 -18.74
N ASP A 174 16.56 -10.39 -18.14
CA ASP A 174 15.51 -11.17 -18.82
C ASP A 174 14.29 -10.33 -19.22
N GLY A 175 14.32 -9.01 -18.91
CA GLY A 175 13.23 -8.07 -19.18
C GLY A 175 12.12 -8.08 -18.14
N THR A 176 12.25 -8.82 -17.06
CA THR A 176 11.35 -8.73 -15.90
C THR A 176 11.71 -7.54 -15.02
N TYR A 177 10.78 -7.17 -14.15
CA TYR A 177 10.91 -6.04 -13.24
C TYR A 177 10.82 -6.50 -11.78
N ASN A 178 11.55 -5.81 -10.93
CA ASN A 178 11.36 -5.83 -9.50
C ASN A 178 10.94 -4.42 -9.09
N LEU A 179 9.72 -4.30 -8.56
CA LEU A 179 9.13 -3.04 -8.14
C LEU A 179 8.97 -3.04 -6.63
N LEU A 180 9.37 -1.93 -6.01
CA LEU A 180 9.10 -1.63 -4.61
C LEU A 180 8.44 -0.26 -4.52
N VAL A 181 7.22 -0.24 -4.02
CA VAL A 181 6.50 1.00 -3.68
C VAL A 181 6.47 1.13 -2.17
N GLU A 182 6.90 2.26 -1.65
CA GLU A 182 6.77 2.61 -0.24
C GLU A 182 6.19 4.01 -0.14
N GLY A 183 5.19 4.18 0.72
CA GLY A 183 4.49 5.45 0.85
C GLY A 183 3.69 5.57 2.13
N GLU A 184 3.02 6.71 2.26
CA GLU A 184 2.08 7.01 3.33
C GLU A 184 0.78 7.52 2.71
N LEU A 185 -0.34 6.98 3.17
CA LEU A 185 -1.68 7.42 2.80
C LEU A 185 -2.10 8.63 3.64
N ARG A 186 -2.93 9.50 3.10
CA ARG A 186 -3.42 10.68 3.84
C ARG A 186 -4.34 10.30 4.98
N GLY A 187 -5.19 9.31 4.81
CA GLY A 187 -6.19 8.88 5.78
C GLY A 187 -5.78 7.73 6.69
N HIS A 188 -4.73 6.96 6.36
CA HIS A 188 -4.49 5.68 7.01
C HIS A 188 -3.09 5.53 7.58
N GLY A 189 -2.07 5.35 6.79
CA GLY A 189 -0.73 5.10 7.28
C GLY A 189 0.22 4.63 6.19
N LYS A 190 1.31 4.00 6.59
CA LYS A 190 2.33 3.53 5.65
C LYS A 190 1.83 2.35 4.84
N ILE A 191 2.19 2.34 3.57
CA ILE A 191 1.94 1.23 2.65
C ILE A 191 3.25 0.76 2.03
N ARG A 192 3.27 -0.52 1.69
CA ARG A 192 4.33 -1.14 0.91
C ARG A 192 3.72 -2.10 -0.10
N PHE A 193 4.16 -1.98 -1.36
CA PHE A 193 3.83 -2.92 -2.42
C PHE A 193 5.11 -3.45 -3.05
N THR A 194 5.15 -4.74 -3.29
CA THR A 194 6.22 -5.39 -4.04
C THR A 194 5.64 -6.13 -5.24
N TYR A 195 6.36 -6.13 -6.35
CA TYR A 195 6.03 -6.92 -7.54
C TYR A 195 7.31 -7.45 -8.18
N ASP A 196 7.29 -8.70 -8.60
CA ASP A 196 8.36 -9.33 -9.37
C ASP A 196 7.73 -10.04 -10.57
N GLY A 197 8.04 -9.57 -11.78
CA GLY A 197 7.45 -10.13 -12.99
C GLY A 197 7.58 -9.24 -14.23
N LYS A 198 6.89 -9.61 -15.28
CA LYS A 198 6.85 -8.86 -16.53
C LYS A 198 5.83 -7.71 -16.43
N LEU A 199 6.21 -6.54 -16.95
CA LEU A 199 5.27 -5.46 -17.22
C LEU A 199 4.96 -5.43 -18.72
N THR A 200 3.71 -5.67 -19.06
CA THR A 200 3.21 -5.49 -20.42
C THR A 200 2.35 -4.24 -20.44
N PHE A 201 2.69 -3.29 -21.29
CA PHE A 201 1.95 -2.03 -21.41
C PHE A 201 0.96 -2.10 -22.55
N VAL A 202 -0.29 -1.75 -22.29
CA VAL A 202 -1.28 -1.45 -23.32
C VAL A 202 -0.90 -0.09 -23.91
N ASN A 203 -0.58 -0.06 -25.19
CA ASN A 203 -0.34 1.20 -25.89
C ASN A 203 -1.68 1.91 -26.11
N LYS A 204 -1.89 3.04 -25.49
CA LYS A 204 -2.97 3.97 -25.85
C LYS A 204 -2.47 4.82 -27.00
N ASP A 205 -3.32 4.98 -28.02
CA ASP A 205 -3.02 5.72 -29.25
C ASP A 205 -2.11 6.94 -28.96
N PRO A 206 -0.94 7.04 -29.61
CA PRO A 206 -0.03 8.16 -29.42
C PRO A 206 -0.65 9.53 -29.74
N ASN A 207 -1.80 9.55 -30.46
CA ASN A 207 -2.58 10.77 -30.69
C ASN A 207 -3.65 10.99 -29.61
N SER A 208 -3.88 10.05 -28.69
CA SER A 208 -4.76 10.29 -27.56
C SER A 208 -4.06 11.25 -26.62
N THR A 209 -4.49 12.51 -26.62
CA THR A 209 -4.08 13.45 -25.59
C THR A 209 -4.41 12.86 -24.23
N TYR A 210 -3.37 12.73 -23.39
CA TYR A 210 -3.55 12.40 -22.00
C TYR A 210 -4.42 13.49 -21.37
N SER A 211 -5.70 13.15 -21.10
CA SER A 211 -6.63 14.11 -20.49
C SER A 211 -6.36 14.22 -19.00
N TYR A 212 -6.12 15.44 -18.54
CA TYR A 212 -5.82 15.79 -17.14
C TYR A 212 -7.10 15.98 -16.33
#